data_d60604db23af7eaef115ecc2b0416d7b
#
_entry.id   d60604db23af7eaef115ecc2b0416d7b
#
_cell.length_a   1.000
_cell.length_b   1.000
_cell.length_c   1.000
_cell.angle_alpha   90.00
_cell.angle_beta   90.00
_cell.angle_gamma   90.00
#
_symmetry.space_group_name_H-M   'P 1'
#
loop_
_entity.id
_entity.type
_entity.pdbx_description
1 polymer ?
#
loop_
_entity_poly.entity_id
_entity_poly.type
_entity_poly.pdbx_seq_one_letter_code
_entity_poly.pdbx_strand_id
1 'polypeptide(L)'
;YKVPVNGGRTEQVLGTPAEAVCYAPSGEFFLYQDRKGFEDEWRKHHTSSITRDIWLYDTKTGKHTNLTNHAGEDRNPVLSPDGKSVYLLSERKGSFNVYSFPLDNAQDLKAVTSFKTHPVRFLSMSHGGTLYYAYDGEIYTQKDNATPQKINIDSVRDDQDKIADLTFTNGATSGTVSPDGKQIAFIVRGEVFVTSTDYATTKQITHTPAREAGLTFAPDNRTLA
;
A
#
# COMPACT_ATOMS: atom_id res chain seq x y z
N TYR A 1 11.45 -4.14 -15.49
CA TYR A 1 11.44 -3.63 -16.88
C TYR A 1 11.64 -2.11 -16.85
N LYS A 2 12.24 -1.56 -17.91
CA LYS A 2 12.31 -0.12 -18.19
C LYS A 2 11.73 0.18 -19.56
N VAL A 3 11.18 1.38 -19.72
CA VAL A 3 10.67 1.90 -21.00
C VAL A 3 11.03 3.37 -21.10
N PRO A 4 11.42 3.89 -22.26
CA PRO A 4 11.66 5.32 -22.44
C PRO A 4 10.37 6.13 -22.21
N VAL A 5 10.48 7.33 -21.59
CA VAL A 5 9.32 8.20 -21.32
C VAL A 5 8.55 8.58 -22.59
N ASN A 6 9.27 8.72 -23.72
CA ASN A 6 8.70 9.04 -25.02
C ASN A 6 8.15 7.81 -25.78
N GLY A 7 8.01 6.67 -25.11
CA GLY A 7 7.62 5.42 -25.70
C GLY A 7 8.81 4.65 -26.32
N GLY A 8 8.54 3.43 -26.72
CA GLY A 8 9.55 2.54 -27.30
C GLY A 8 9.47 1.12 -26.76
N ARG A 9 10.47 0.32 -27.06
CA ARG A 9 10.51 -1.06 -26.61
C ARG A 9 10.81 -1.16 -25.12
N THR A 10 10.02 -1.96 -24.42
CA THR A 10 10.27 -2.33 -23.02
C THR A 10 11.47 -3.27 -22.95
N GLU A 11 12.40 -2.98 -22.05
CA GLU A 11 13.58 -3.79 -21.79
C GLU A 11 13.51 -4.42 -20.40
N GLN A 12 13.83 -5.69 -20.29
CA GLN A 12 13.98 -6.34 -18.98
C GLN A 12 15.30 -5.92 -18.34
N VAL A 13 15.22 -5.38 -17.11
CA VAL A 13 16.39 -4.95 -16.34
C VAL A 13 16.89 -6.06 -15.43
N LEU A 14 15.98 -6.74 -14.75
CA LEU A 14 16.30 -7.84 -13.82
C LEU A 14 15.60 -9.13 -14.25
N GLY A 15 16.30 -10.26 -14.06
CA GLY A 15 15.74 -11.60 -14.19
C GLY A 15 15.14 -12.14 -12.89
N THR A 16 15.38 -11.48 -11.75
CA THR A 16 14.86 -11.86 -10.43
C THR A 16 13.67 -11.00 -10.03
N PRO A 17 12.70 -11.53 -9.26
CA PRO A 17 11.61 -10.75 -8.71
C PRO A 17 12.13 -9.63 -7.81
N ALA A 18 11.75 -8.40 -8.11
CA ALA A 18 12.16 -7.20 -7.37
C ALA A 18 10.99 -6.22 -7.25
N GLU A 19 10.89 -5.57 -6.08
CA GLU A 19 9.87 -4.58 -5.75
C GLU A 19 10.51 -3.35 -5.11
N ALA A 20 9.78 -2.24 -5.02
CA ALA A 20 10.19 -1.00 -4.36
C ALA A 20 11.59 -0.52 -4.81
N VAL A 21 11.77 -0.35 -6.11
CA VAL A 21 13.04 0.06 -6.70
C VAL A 21 13.32 1.53 -6.40
N CYS A 22 14.52 1.83 -5.88
CA CYS A 22 15.03 3.18 -5.62
C CYS A 22 16.37 3.38 -6.35
N TYR A 23 16.38 4.20 -7.41
CA TYR A 23 17.60 4.51 -8.16
C TYR A 23 18.50 5.49 -7.40
N ALA A 24 19.79 5.25 -7.49
CA ALA A 24 20.77 6.24 -7.10
C ALA A 24 20.69 7.48 -8.01
N PRO A 25 20.93 8.69 -7.49
CA PRO A 25 20.96 9.91 -8.31
C PRO A 25 21.94 9.83 -9.49
N SER A 26 23.03 9.09 -9.34
CA SER A 26 24.01 8.85 -10.42
C SER A 26 23.54 7.88 -11.49
N GLY A 27 22.50 7.07 -11.21
CA GLY A 27 22.04 5.97 -12.08
C GLY A 27 22.98 4.76 -12.13
N GLU A 28 24.09 4.75 -11.39
CA GLU A 28 25.08 3.67 -11.42
C GLU A 28 24.62 2.40 -10.69
N PHE A 29 23.69 2.55 -9.77
CA PHE A 29 23.06 1.44 -9.06
C PHE A 29 21.63 1.79 -8.67
N PHE A 30 20.87 0.79 -8.26
CA PHE A 30 19.62 0.98 -7.56
C PHE A 30 19.47 -0.03 -6.42
N LEU A 31 18.66 0.33 -5.44
CA LEU A 31 18.22 -0.54 -4.38
C LEU A 31 16.87 -1.16 -4.76
N TYR A 32 16.63 -2.36 -4.28
CA TYR A 32 15.34 -3.03 -4.40
C TYR A 32 15.12 -3.98 -3.22
N GLN A 33 13.88 -4.30 -2.93
CA GLN A 33 13.56 -5.42 -2.07
C GLN A 33 13.31 -6.66 -2.92
N ASP A 34 13.79 -7.82 -2.48
CA ASP A 34 13.49 -9.07 -3.16
C ASP A 34 12.05 -9.52 -2.88
N ARG A 35 11.56 -10.47 -3.67
CA ARG A 35 10.26 -11.10 -3.51
C ARG A 35 10.43 -12.60 -3.52
N LYS A 36 10.41 -13.21 -2.35
CA LYS A 36 10.56 -14.66 -2.16
C LYS A 36 9.21 -15.40 -2.26
N GLY A 37 8.10 -14.68 -2.14
CA GLY A 37 6.74 -15.22 -2.20
C GLY A 37 5.68 -14.14 -2.01
N PHE A 38 4.43 -14.57 -1.80
CA PHE A 38 3.34 -13.66 -1.47
C PHE A 38 3.25 -13.50 0.05
N GLU A 39 3.22 -12.26 0.51
CA GLU A 39 3.01 -11.89 1.90
C GLU A 39 1.98 -10.78 1.97
N ASP A 40 1.09 -10.83 2.97
CA ASP A 40 0.14 -9.75 3.23
C ASP A 40 0.88 -8.49 3.71
N GLU A 41 0.78 -7.42 2.95
CA GLU A 41 1.42 -6.14 3.28
C GLU A 41 0.85 -5.51 4.55
N TRP A 42 -0.36 -5.88 4.93
CA TRP A 42 -1.06 -5.34 6.08
C TRP A 42 -0.86 -6.14 7.37
N ARG A 43 -0.09 -7.23 7.31
CA ARG A 43 0.22 -8.02 8.51
C ARG A 43 0.82 -7.16 9.63
N LYS A 44 0.52 -7.53 10.87
CA LYS A 44 1.03 -6.89 12.09
C LYS A 44 1.65 -7.94 13.01
N HIS A 45 2.80 -7.59 13.61
CA HIS A 45 3.43 -8.39 14.68
C HIS A 45 3.58 -9.88 14.37
N HIS A 46 3.75 -10.20 13.11
CA HIS A 46 3.81 -11.55 12.59
C HIS A 46 5.10 -11.72 11.79
N THR A 47 5.87 -12.76 12.11
CA THR A 47 7.09 -13.10 11.36
C THR A 47 6.74 -14.03 10.22
N SER A 48 7.18 -13.70 9.01
CA SER A 48 6.99 -14.51 7.82
C SER A 48 8.20 -15.43 7.57
N SER A 49 7.96 -16.59 6.96
CA SER A 49 9.02 -17.47 6.46
C SER A 49 9.64 -17.01 5.13
N ILE A 50 9.03 -16.01 4.49
CA ILE A 50 9.45 -15.47 3.19
C ILE A 50 9.81 -13.98 3.30
N THR A 51 10.54 -13.65 4.37
CA THR A 51 10.98 -12.27 4.65
C THR A 51 11.81 -11.69 3.50
N ARG A 52 11.60 -10.41 3.22
CA ARG A 52 12.31 -9.67 2.20
C ARG A 52 13.60 -9.11 2.77
N ASP A 53 14.60 -8.95 1.89
CA ASP A 53 15.84 -8.26 2.15
C ASP A 53 16.02 -7.09 1.18
N ILE A 54 16.87 -6.15 1.55
CA ILE A 54 17.28 -5.06 0.68
C ILE A 54 18.55 -5.44 -0.07
N TRP A 55 18.49 -5.28 -1.38
CA TRP A 55 19.56 -5.58 -2.32
C TRP A 55 19.99 -4.35 -3.08
N LEU A 56 21.26 -4.30 -3.43
CA LEU A 56 21.84 -3.36 -4.36
C LEU A 56 22.12 -4.07 -5.69
N TYR A 57 21.71 -3.45 -6.79
CA TYR A 57 22.07 -3.86 -8.14
C TYR A 57 22.96 -2.82 -8.79
N ASP A 58 24.16 -3.22 -9.17
CA ASP A 58 25.11 -2.39 -9.91
C ASP A 58 24.78 -2.48 -11.41
N THR A 59 24.42 -1.34 -12.02
CA THR A 59 23.95 -1.30 -13.41
C THR A 59 25.05 -1.53 -14.44
N LYS A 60 26.33 -1.33 -14.06
CA LYS A 60 27.47 -1.53 -14.95
C LYS A 60 27.94 -2.98 -14.98
N THR A 61 27.99 -3.59 -13.80
CA THR A 61 28.55 -4.96 -13.65
C THR A 61 27.48 -6.03 -13.65
N GLY A 62 26.20 -5.67 -13.42
CA GLY A 62 25.10 -6.62 -13.24
C GLY A 62 25.16 -7.36 -11.91
N LYS A 63 26.00 -6.93 -10.97
CA LYS A 63 26.18 -7.60 -9.68
C LYS A 63 25.05 -7.24 -8.72
N HIS A 64 24.55 -8.27 -8.04
CA HIS A 64 23.62 -8.14 -6.92
C HIS A 64 24.36 -8.29 -5.59
N THR A 65 24.08 -7.42 -4.63
CA THR A 65 24.66 -7.48 -3.28
C THR A 65 23.53 -7.38 -2.26
N ASN A 66 23.38 -8.40 -1.40
CA ASN A 66 22.43 -8.35 -0.28
C ASN A 66 22.99 -7.43 0.81
N LEU A 67 22.24 -6.38 1.18
CA LEU A 67 22.66 -5.40 2.16
C LEU A 67 22.19 -5.74 3.57
N THR A 68 21.04 -6.42 3.74
CA THR A 68 20.45 -6.59 5.07
C THR A 68 20.53 -8.00 5.62
N ASN A 69 20.31 -9.04 4.82
CA ASN A 69 20.43 -10.46 5.20
C ASN A 69 19.93 -10.76 6.62
N HIS A 70 18.67 -10.46 6.90
CA HIS A 70 18.09 -10.52 8.22
C HIS A 70 16.93 -11.54 8.29
N ALA A 71 16.75 -12.20 9.44
CA ALA A 71 15.68 -13.17 9.65
C ALA A 71 14.26 -12.53 9.64
N GLY A 72 14.15 -11.25 10.02
CA GLY A 72 12.92 -10.45 9.89
C GLY A 72 12.86 -9.75 8.56
N GLU A 73 11.73 -9.11 8.26
CA GLU A 73 11.50 -8.43 7.00
C GLU A 73 12.11 -7.04 6.98
N ASP A 74 12.86 -6.75 5.89
CA ASP A 74 13.39 -5.45 5.53
C ASP A 74 12.82 -5.05 4.17
N ARG A 75 12.18 -3.86 4.07
CA ARG A 75 11.49 -3.43 2.85
C ARG A 75 11.48 -1.92 2.64
N ASN A 76 10.96 -1.47 1.49
CA ASN A 76 10.84 -0.06 1.12
C ASN A 76 12.17 0.71 1.24
N PRO A 77 13.24 0.34 0.51
CA PRO A 77 14.48 1.08 0.55
C PRO A 77 14.33 2.46 -0.10
N VAL A 78 14.87 3.49 0.55
CA VAL A 78 15.05 4.82 -0.01
C VAL A 78 16.45 5.32 0.25
N LEU A 79 17.02 6.07 -0.71
CA LEU A 79 18.33 6.68 -0.60
C LEU A 79 18.23 8.13 -0.15
N SER A 80 19.21 8.55 0.66
CA SER A 80 19.41 9.98 0.90
C SER A 80 19.73 10.71 -0.41
N PRO A 81 19.45 12.03 -0.51
CA PRO A 81 19.68 12.80 -1.73
C PRO A 81 21.15 12.80 -2.20
N ASP A 82 22.10 12.64 -1.28
CA ASP A 82 23.53 12.50 -1.58
C ASP A 82 23.95 11.06 -1.95
N GLY A 83 23.02 10.10 -1.88
CA GLY A 83 23.26 8.69 -2.18
C GLY A 83 24.10 7.92 -1.16
N LYS A 84 24.39 8.51 0.01
CA LYS A 84 25.30 7.92 1.00
C LYS A 84 24.63 7.13 2.10
N SER A 85 23.36 7.35 2.33
CA SER A 85 22.60 6.66 3.39
C SER A 85 21.39 5.95 2.82
N VAL A 86 21.14 4.76 3.31
CA VAL A 86 19.97 3.94 3.00
C VAL A 86 19.01 4.02 4.17
N TYR A 87 17.74 4.27 3.88
CA TYR A 87 16.64 4.17 4.84
C TYR A 87 15.72 3.04 4.40
N LEU A 88 15.14 2.33 5.36
CA LEU A 88 14.27 1.18 5.09
C LEU A 88 13.26 1.00 6.22
N LEU A 89 12.23 0.22 5.95
CA LEU A 89 11.34 -0.31 6.98
C LEU A 89 11.85 -1.68 7.43
N SER A 90 12.08 -1.85 8.73
CA SER A 90 12.55 -3.11 9.31
C SER A 90 11.71 -3.50 10.53
N GLU A 91 11.39 -4.79 10.64
CA GLU A 91 10.65 -5.35 11.79
C GLU A 91 11.55 -5.94 12.89
N ARG A 92 12.84 -5.66 12.90
CA ARG A 92 13.87 -6.21 13.83
C ARG A 92 13.50 -6.17 15.30
N LYS A 93 12.65 -5.23 15.71
CA LYS A 93 12.17 -5.08 17.10
C LYS A 93 10.69 -5.38 17.24
N GLY A 94 10.15 -6.28 16.42
CA GLY A 94 8.78 -6.79 16.49
C GLY A 94 7.71 -5.96 15.78
N SER A 95 8.02 -4.75 15.33
CA SER A 95 7.13 -3.92 14.51
C SER A 95 7.96 -3.13 13.51
N PHE A 96 7.41 -2.88 12.32
CA PHE A 96 8.09 -2.08 11.33
C PHE A 96 8.34 -0.66 11.85
N ASN A 97 9.59 -0.26 11.78
CA ASN A 97 10.07 1.09 12.04
C ASN A 97 11.04 1.51 10.93
N VAL A 98 11.30 2.81 10.83
CA VAL A 98 12.35 3.31 9.94
C VAL A 98 13.70 3.06 10.57
N TYR A 99 14.60 2.47 9.79
CA TYR A 99 16.02 2.29 10.11
C TYR A 99 16.87 2.94 9.03
N SER A 100 18.11 3.24 9.36
CA SER A 100 19.09 3.74 8.39
C SER A 100 20.48 3.15 8.62
N PHE A 101 21.26 3.08 7.55
CA PHE A 101 22.68 2.74 7.58
C PHE A 101 23.45 3.49 6.48
N PRO A 102 24.76 3.74 6.65
CA PRO A 102 25.62 4.21 5.57
C PRO A 102 25.72 3.17 4.46
N LEU A 103 25.61 3.59 3.20
CA LEU A 103 25.60 2.68 2.04
C LEU A 103 26.87 1.79 1.98
N ASP A 104 28.00 2.31 2.43
CA ASP A 104 29.29 1.61 2.49
C ASP A 104 29.43 0.70 3.72
N ASN A 105 28.55 0.81 4.72
CA ASN A 105 28.59 0.01 5.93
C ASN A 105 27.17 -0.36 6.42
N ALA A 106 26.57 -1.37 5.80
CA ALA A 106 25.24 -1.85 6.16
C ALA A 106 25.14 -2.45 7.58
N GLN A 107 26.27 -2.72 8.24
CA GLN A 107 26.31 -3.22 9.62
C GLN A 107 26.05 -2.10 10.65
N ASP A 108 26.28 -0.84 10.30
CA ASP A 108 25.98 0.32 11.16
C ASP A 108 24.51 0.76 11.06
N LEU A 109 23.61 -0.21 11.20
CA LEU A 109 22.17 0.00 11.10
C LEU A 109 21.61 0.55 12.40
N LYS A 110 20.93 1.69 12.33
CA LYS A 110 20.34 2.44 13.44
C LYS A 110 18.85 2.66 13.27
N ALA A 111 18.10 2.58 14.37
CA ALA A 111 16.69 2.93 14.36
C ALA A 111 16.51 4.45 14.27
N VAL A 112 15.71 4.90 13.32
CA VAL A 112 15.30 6.30 13.15
C VAL A 112 13.98 6.58 13.87
N THR A 113 13.07 5.59 13.88
CA THR A 113 11.82 5.64 14.64
C THR A 113 11.73 4.50 15.65
N SER A 114 10.84 4.64 16.65
CA SER A 114 10.68 3.65 17.73
C SER A 114 9.22 3.44 18.14
N PHE A 115 8.32 3.41 17.16
CA PHE A 115 6.90 3.14 17.38
C PHE A 115 6.68 1.68 17.82
N LYS A 116 5.75 1.45 18.75
CA LYS A 116 5.51 0.13 19.34
C LYS A 116 4.16 -0.47 19.01
N THR A 117 3.13 0.36 18.85
CA THR A 117 1.74 -0.10 18.76
C THR A 117 1.36 -0.54 17.34
N HIS A 118 1.78 0.24 16.35
CA HIS A 118 1.46 -0.02 14.95
C HIS A 118 2.73 -0.05 14.09
N PRO A 119 2.73 -0.77 12.97
CA PRO A 119 3.84 -0.73 12.02
C PRO A 119 3.88 0.60 11.26
N VAL A 120 5.08 1.10 11.03
CA VAL A 120 5.33 2.18 10.06
C VAL A 120 5.21 1.61 8.65
N ARG A 121 4.63 2.38 7.70
CA ARG A 121 4.37 1.98 6.32
C ARG A 121 4.69 3.11 5.33
N PHE A 122 4.79 2.78 4.06
CA PHE A 122 4.88 3.73 2.93
C PHE A 122 6.02 4.76 3.07
N LEU A 123 7.22 4.25 3.37
CA LEU A 123 8.39 5.10 3.50
C LEU A 123 8.76 5.75 2.17
N SER A 124 8.98 7.06 2.20
CA SER A 124 9.52 7.84 1.10
C SER A 124 10.41 8.97 1.62
N MET A 125 11.16 9.60 0.71
CA MET A 125 12.03 10.73 1.05
C MET A 125 11.94 11.81 -0.03
N SER A 126 11.88 13.05 0.38
CA SER A 126 11.97 14.20 -0.53
C SER A 126 13.40 14.46 -0.99
N HIS A 127 13.57 15.24 -2.06
CA HIS A 127 14.90 15.71 -2.49
C HIS A 127 15.63 16.54 -1.43
N GLY A 128 14.93 17.11 -0.46
CA GLY A 128 15.50 17.83 0.67
C GLY A 128 15.90 16.95 1.86
N GLY A 129 15.82 15.62 1.74
CA GLY A 129 16.19 14.66 2.78
C GLY A 129 15.15 14.50 3.88
N THR A 130 13.93 14.98 3.69
CA THR A 130 12.83 14.79 4.64
C THR A 130 12.15 13.45 4.38
N LEU A 131 12.04 12.62 5.41
CA LEU A 131 11.30 11.36 5.41
C LEU A 131 9.79 11.62 5.52
N TYR A 132 9.02 10.80 4.81
CA TYR A 132 7.57 10.71 4.90
C TYR A 132 7.18 9.26 5.07
N TYR A 133 6.26 8.99 5.96
CA TYR A 133 5.76 7.64 6.21
C TYR A 133 4.38 7.68 6.87
N ALA A 134 3.64 6.58 6.75
CA ALA A 134 2.38 6.40 7.44
C ALA A 134 2.57 5.66 8.77
N TYR A 135 1.85 6.09 9.79
CA TYR A 135 1.75 5.42 11.07
C TYR A 135 0.35 5.64 11.65
N ASP A 136 -0.32 4.57 12.06
CA ASP A 136 -1.65 4.60 12.67
C ASP A 136 -2.70 5.38 11.86
N GLY A 137 -2.74 5.16 10.54
CA GLY A 137 -3.67 5.83 9.63
C GLY A 137 -3.33 7.28 9.27
N GLU A 138 -2.26 7.84 9.83
CA GLU A 138 -1.85 9.22 9.66
C GLU A 138 -0.51 9.32 8.91
N ILE A 139 -0.24 10.46 8.30
CA ILE A 139 1.02 10.75 7.61
C ILE A 139 1.94 11.56 8.52
N TYR A 140 3.17 11.12 8.62
CA TYR A 140 4.23 11.78 9.40
C TYR A 140 5.36 12.24 8.50
N THR A 141 6.01 13.31 8.93
CA THR A 141 7.26 13.81 8.35
C THR A 141 8.33 13.87 9.42
N GLN A 142 9.57 13.61 9.00
CA GLN A 142 10.73 13.66 9.89
C GLN A 142 11.97 14.05 9.10
N LYS A 143 12.69 15.05 9.58
CA LYS A 143 13.99 15.46 9.00
C LYS A 143 15.10 15.09 9.96
N ASP A 144 16.13 14.43 9.45
CA ASP A 144 17.27 13.96 10.24
C ASP A 144 16.83 13.15 11.48
N ASN A 145 17.34 13.48 12.66
CA ASN A 145 16.99 12.87 13.94
C ASN A 145 15.92 13.66 14.71
N ALA A 146 15.16 14.55 14.05
CA ALA A 146 14.10 15.31 14.68
C ALA A 146 12.95 14.40 15.14
N THR A 147 12.12 14.89 16.05
CA THR A 147 10.89 14.20 16.45
C THR A 147 9.92 14.12 15.27
N PRO A 148 9.30 12.94 15.02
CA PRO A 148 8.25 12.80 14.02
C PRO A 148 7.14 13.82 14.19
N GLN A 149 6.72 14.46 13.10
CA GLN A 149 5.63 15.43 13.10
C GLN A 149 4.49 14.91 12.21
N LYS A 150 3.29 14.86 12.78
CA LYS A 150 2.09 14.55 12.02
C LYS A 150 1.76 15.68 11.04
N ILE A 151 1.43 15.32 9.81
CA ILE A 151 0.92 16.26 8.80
C ILE A 151 -0.59 16.41 9.00
N ASN A 152 -1.04 17.62 9.27
CA ASN A 152 -2.47 17.92 9.26
C ASN A 152 -2.92 18.11 7.80
N ILE A 153 -3.89 17.32 7.38
CA ILE A 153 -4.50 17.43 6.05
C ILE A 153 -5.91 17.97 6.26
N ASP A 154 -6.12 19.21 5.88
CA ASP A 154 -7.44 19.82 5.85
C ASP A 154 -8.04 19.63 4.45
N SER A 155 -9.12 18.86 4.38
CA SER A 155 -9.89 18.70 3.15
C SER A 155 -11.11 19.61 3.22
N VAL A 156 -11.10 20.66 2.44
CA VAL A 156 -12.32 21.46 2.23
C VAL A 156 -13.21 20.68 1.27
N ARG A 157 -14.25 20.05 1.80
CA ARG A 157 -15.33 19.50 0.98
C ARG A 157 -16.31 20.64 0.68
N ASP A 158 -16.50 20.90 -0.59
CA ASP A 158 -17.68 21.63 -1.06
C ASP A 158 -18.86 20.64 -1.06
N ASP A 159 -19.32 20.27 0.15
CA ASP A 159 -20.48 19.39 0.36
C ASP A 159 -21.75 20.18 0.02
N GLN A 160 -21.89 20.58 -1.23
CA GLN A 160 -23.22 20.77 -1.78
C GLN A 160 -23.80 19.38 -1.98
N ASP A 161 -24.88 19.09 -1.27
CA ASP A 161 -25.74 17.92 -1.49
C ASP A 161 -26.26 17.93 -2.93
N LYS A 162 -25.37 17.59 -3.87
CA LYS A 162 -25.77 17.38 -5.26
C LYS A 162 -26.40 15.99 -5.31
N ILE A 163 -27.73 15.98 -5.29
CA ILE A 163 -28.46 14.79 -5.72
C ILE A 163 -28.00 14.52 -7.16
N ALA A 164 -27.24 13.45 -7.35
CA ALA A 164 -26.81 12.99 -8.66
C ALA A 164 -27.66 11.78 -9.03
N ASP A 165 -28.43 11.89 -10.10
CA ASP A 165 -29.07 10.72 -10.70
C ASP A 165 -27.99 9.89 -11.41
N LEU A 166 -27.72 8.71 -10.86
CA LEU A 166 -26.72 7.80 -11.41
C LEU A 166 -27.43 6.61 -12.09
N THR A 167 -27.16 6.45 -13.38
CA THR A 167 -27.63 5.27 -14.13
C THR A 167 -26.53 4.24 -14.22
N PHE A 168 -26.76 3.05 -13.65
CA PHE A 168 -25.86 1.90 -13.73
C PHE A 168 -26.42 0.89 -14.74
N THR A 169 -25.67 0.62 -15.79
CA THR A 169 -26.00 -0.40 -16.80
C THR A 169 -25.22 -1.69 -16.62
N ASN A 170 -24.22 -1.69 -15.73
CA ASN A 170 -23.36 -2.82 -15.43
C ASN A 170 -22.67 -2.61 -14.07
N GLY A 171 -21.78 -3.55 -13.67
CA GLY A 171 -20.92 -3.41 -12.51
C GLY A 171 -21.50 -3.95 -11.19
N ALA A 172 -22.59 -4.72 -11.23
CA ALA A 172 -23.02 -5.48 -10.06
C ALA A 172 -21.97 -6.55 -9.72
N THR A 173 -21.50 -6.57 -8.47
CA THR A 173 -20.46 -7.49 -7.99
C THR A 173 -21.02 -8.66 -7.19
N SER A 174 -22.24 -8.56 -6.71
CA SER A 174 -22.98 -9.60 -5.99
C SER A 174 -24.47 -9.36 -6.15
N GLY A 175 -25.28 -10.40 -6.06
CA GLY A 175 -26.73 -10.30 -6.12
C GLY A 175 -27.41 -11.54 -5.53
N THR A 176 -28.60 -11.33 -4.98
CA THR A 176 -29.45 -12.38 -4.40
C THR A 176 -30.91 -12.05 -4.64
N VAL A 177 -31.75 -13.08 -4.67
CA VAL A 177 -33.22 -12.95 -4.86
C VAL A 177 -33.90 -13.28 -3.52
N SER A 178 -34.96 -12.53 -3.20
CA SER A 178 -35.74 -12.82 -2.00
C SER A 178 -36.40 -14.21 -2.11
N PRO A 179 -36.65 -14.91 -0.99
CA PRO A 179 -37.27 -16.24 -1.00
C PRO A 179 -38.62 -16.29 -1.72
N ASP A 180 -39.37 -15.21 -1.71
CA ASP A 180 -40.65 -15.10 -2.43
C ASP A 180 -40.54 -14.69 -3.90
N GLY A 181 -39.32 -14.43 -4.38
CA GLY A 181 -39.01 -14.06 -5.76
C GLY A 181 -39.40 -12.63 -6.16
N LYS A 182 -39.87 -11.79 -5.23
CA LYS A 182 -40.41 -10.45 -5.56
C LYS A 182 -39.39 -9.33 -5.51
N GLN A 183 -38.23 -9.58 -4.96
CA GLN A 183 -37.15 -8.59 -4.83
C GLN A 183 -35.81 -9.17 -5.24
N ILE A 184 -34.98 -8.32 -5.80
CA ILE A 184 -33.58 -8.61 -6.09
C ILE A 184 -32.72 -7.58 -5.34
N ALA A 185 -31.82 -8.06 -4.51
CA ALA A 185 -30.79 -7.22 -3.91
C ALA A 185 -29.48 -7.41 -4.64
N PHE A 186 -28.72 -6.33 -4.85
CA PHE A 186 -27.44 -6.37 -5.54
C PHE A 186 -26.51 -5.28 -5.04
N ILE A 187 -25.21 -5.48 -5.23
CA ILE A 187 -24.15 -4.52 -4.85
C ILE A 187 -23.59 -3.86 -6.09
N VAL A 188 -23.64 -2.54 -6.12
CA VAL A 188 -22.96 -1.70 -7.13
C VAL A 188 -22.13 -0.64 -6.43
N ARG A 189 -20.86 -0.50 -6.83
CA ARG A 189 -19.91 0.47 -6.26
C ARG A 189 -19.76 0.39 -4.73
N GLY A 190 -19.94 -0.79 -4.17
CA GLY A 190 -19.83 -1.03 -2.72
C GLY A 190 -21.10 -0.79 -1.93
N GLU A 191 -22.19 -0.34 -2.56
CA GLU A 191 -23.46 -0.06 -1.89
C GLU A 191 -24.52 -1.10 -2.28
N VAL A 192 -25.42 -1.40 -1.34
CA VAL A 192 -26.52 -2.33 -1.53
C VAL A 192 -27.76 -1.62 -2.09
N PHE A 193 -28.32 -2.19 -3.13
CA PHE A 193 -29.57 -1.76 -3.75
C PHE A 193 -30.57 -2.90 -3.73
N VAL A 194 -31.85 -2.56 -3.61
CA VAL A 194 -32.97 -3.50 -3.76
C VAL A 194 -33.90 -3.00 -4.84
N THR A 195 -34.28 -3.88 -5.75
CA THR A 195 -35.26 -3.61 -6.80
C THR A 195 -36.42 -4.62 -6.73
N SER A 196 -37.60 -4.19 -7.12
CA SER A 196 -38.76 -5.09 -7.30
C SER A 196 -38.62 -5.88 -8.61
N THR A 197 -39.11 -7.12 -8.63
CA THR A 197 -39.26 -7.90 -9.88
C THR A 197 -40.50 -7.49 -10.69
N ASP A 198 -41.47 -6.91 -10.03
CA ASP A 198 -42.78 -6.57 -10.63
C ASP A 198 -42.85 -5.09 -11.07
N TYR A 199 -42.03 -4.23 -10.48
CA TYR A 199 -42.08 -2.77 -10.69
C TYR A 199 -40.69 -2.21 -10.92
N ALA A 200 -40.58 -1.19 -11.77
CA ALA A 200 -39.32 -0.50 -12.05
C ALA A 200 -38.93 0.46 -10.91
N THR A 201 -38.82 -0.06 -9.69
CA THR A 201 -38.45 0.69 -8.49
C THR A 201 -37.16 0.12 -7.91
N THR A 202 -36.16 0.96 -7.78
CA THR A 202 -34.87 0.58 -7.14
C THR A 202 -34.60 1.54 -5.98
N LYS A 203 -34.20 1.00 -4.85
CA LYS A 203 -33.84 1.75 -3.65
C LYS A 203 -32.44 1.41 -3.20
N GLN A 204 -31.63 2.40 -2.94
CA GLN A 204 -30.37 2.24 -2.22
C GLN A 204 -30.66 1.98 -0.74
N ILE A 205 -30.05 0.94 -0.20
CA ILE A 205 -30.26 0.48 1.20
C ILE A 205 -29.11 0.95 2.09
N THR A 206 -27.87 0.85 1.61
CA THR A 206 -26.69 1.32 2.35
C THR A 206 -26.19 2.64 1.78
N HIS A 207 -25.58 3.44 2.63
CA HIS A 207 -24.95 4.69 2.26
C HIS A 207 -23.77 4.93 3.22
N THR A 208 -22.73 4.10 3.08
CA THR A 208 -21.61 4.09 4.02
C THR A 208 -20.30 4.33 3.28
N PRO A 209 -19.26 4.82 3.95
CA PRO A 209 -17.93 4.91 3.35
C PRO A 209 -17.23 3.53 3.22
N ALA A 210 -17.82 2.47 3.78
CA ALA A 210 -17.34 1.11 3.69
C ALA A 210 -17.78 0.45 2.37
N ARG A 211 -17.07 -0.60 1.98
CA ARG A 211 -17.49 -1.44 0.84
C ARG A 211 -18.27 -2.62 1.36
N GLU A 212 -19.51 -2.73 0.93
CA GLU A 212 -20.35 -3.89 1.20
C GLU A 212 -19.92 -5.09 0.33
N ALA A 213 -19.92 -6.29 0.91
CA ALA A 213 -19.54 -7.52 0.22
C ALA A 213 -20.28 -8.71 0.83
N GLY A 214 -20.68 -9.65 -0.04
CA GLY A 214 -21.54 -10.76 0.36
C GLY A 214 -22.98 -10.28 0.63
N LEU A 215 -23.96 -10.96 0.07
CA LEU A 215 -25.34 -10.51 0.20
C LEU A 215 -26.27 -11.71 0.20
N THR A 216 -27.14 -11.78 1.21
CA THR A 216 -28.16 -12.81 1.28
C THR A 216 -29.45 -12.26 1.90
N PHE A 217 -30.61 -12.75 1.44
CA PHE A 217 -31.88 -12.50 2.09
C PHE A 217 -32.11 -13.48 3.24
N ALA A 218 -32.62 -12.99 4.34
CA ALA A 218 -33.20 -13.82 5.37
C ALA A 218 -34.56 -14.44 4.89
N PRO A 219 -35.02 -15.52 5.53
CA PRO A 219 -36.31 -16.15 5.16
C PRO A 219 -37.56 -15.26 5.29
N ASP A 220 -37.43 -14.12 5.97
CA ASP A 220 -38.53 -13.17 6.20
C ASP A 220 -38.81 -12.25 4.99
N ASN A 221 -38.04 -12.36 3.89
CA ASN A 221 -38.12 -11.50 2.69
C ASN A 221 -37.85 -10.02 2.94
N ARG A 222 -37.32 -9.62 4.11
CA ARG A 222 -37.19 -8.21 4.51
C ARG A 222 -35.81 -7.86 5.03
N THR A 223 -35.13 -8.84 5.58
CA THR A 223 -33.78 -8.65 6.17
C THR A 223 -32.73 -9.07 5.19
N LEU A 224 -31.67 -8.26 5.06
CA LEU A 224 -30.43 -8.55 4.31
C LEU A 224 -29.26 -8.67 5.28
N ALA A 225 -28.36 -9.61 5.01
CA ALA A 225 -27.11 -9.84 5.72
C ALA A 225 -25.95 -9.95 4.72
#